data_f14c17f3ddf68f63ababa54a39f22d6d
#
_entry.id   f14c17f3ddf68f63ababa54a39f22d6d
#
_cell.length_a   1.000
_cell.length_b   1.000
_cell.length_c   1.000
_cell.angle_alpha   90.00
_cell.angle_beta   90.00
_cell.angle_gamma   90.00
#
_symmetry.space_group_name_H-M   'P 1'
#
loop_
_entity.id
_entity.type
_entity.pdbx_description
1 polymer ?
#
loop_
_entity_poly.entity_id
_entity_poly.type
_entity_poly.pdbx_seq_one_letter_code
_entity_poly.pdbx_strand_id
1 'polypeptide(L)'
;MGLVLFPGDGDNSSPDVSWSYSGFAAFRRQLARAEGLTLCEMWGFGGERPWSDVSTSLAPLLDRPDDGGGELSPTECAALLPRLEAIVNQWSSETDVPQVHIDAAQQLTVVLRLCVAADVELLFM
;
A
#
# COMPACT_ATOMS: atom_id res chain seq x y z
N MET A 1 -7.48 -16.80 -5.59
CA MET A 1 -8.16 -15.49 -5.45
C MET A 1 -7.17 -14.48 -4.93
N GLY A 2 -7.25 -13.25 -5.36
CA GLY A 2 -6.28 -12.24 -5.01
C GLY A 2 -6.87 -10.84 -5.04
N LEU A 3 -6.00 -9.88 -4.79
CA LEU A 3 -6.34 -8.46 -4.75
C LEU A 3 -5.58 -7.75 -5.86
N VAL A 4 -6.27 -6.89 -6.60
CA VAL A 4 -5.67 -6.04 -7.64
C VAL A 4 -5.92 -4.59 -7.27
N LEU A 5 -4.87 -3.78 -7.34
CA LEU A 5 -4.94 -2.33 -7.16
C LEU A 5 -4.70 -1.69 -8.53
N PHE A 6 -5.63 -0.87 -8.99
CA PHE A 6 -5.56 -0.28 -10.33
C PHE A 6 -6.19 1.11 -10.35
N PRO A 7 -5.76 1.98 -11.30
CA PRO A 7 -6.35 3.32 -11.43
C PRO A 7 -7.80 3.25 -11.90
N GLY A 8 -8.66 4.09 -11.34
CA GLY A 8 -10.05 4.19 -11.72
C GLY A 8 -10.27 5.08 -12.95
N ASP A 9 -9.42 4.95 -13.96
CA ASP A 9 -9.48 5.75 -15.20
C ASP A 9 -10.26 5.07 -16.33
N GLY A 10 -10.72 3.85 -16.09
CA GLY A 10 -11.47 3.09 -17.10
C GLY A 10 -10.60 2.52 -18.23
N ASP A 11 -9.29 2.62 -18.14
CA ASP A 11 -8.36 2.16 -19.18
C ASP A 11 -7.75 0.83 -18.77
N ASN A 12 -8.08 -0.23 -19.49
CA ASN A 12 -7.57 -1.57 -19.22
C ASN A 12 -6.07 -1.74 -19.49
N SER A 13 -5.45 -0.78 -20.16
CA SER A 13 -4.02 -0.81 -20.44
C SER A 13 -3.19 -0.09 -19.39
N SER A 14 -3.83 0.56 -18.42
CA SER A 14 -3.13 1.23 -17.32
C SER A 14 -2.42 0.21 -16.43
N PRO A 15 -1.29 0.61 -15.82
CA PRO A 15 -0.58 -0.29 -14.92
C PRO A 15 -1.42 -0.65 -13.71
N ASP A 16 -1.21 -1.86 -13.21
CA ASP A 16 -1.83 -2.35 -11.98
C ASP A 16 -0.79 -3.09 -11.14
N VAL A 17 -1.17 -3.46 -9.93
CA VAL A 17 -0.37 -4.32 -9.07
C VAL A 17 -1.31 -5.30 -8.39
N SER A 18 -0.90 -6.57 -8.32
CA SER A 18 -1.74 -7.63 -7.76
C SER A 18 -0.96 -8.50 -6.78
N TRP A 19 -1.69 -9.06 -5.82
CA TRP A 19 -1.18 -10.01 -4.84
C TRP A 19 -2.24 -11.07 -4.57
N SER A 20 -1.80 -12.23 -4.06
CA SER A 20 -2.70 -13.09 -3.28
C SER A 20 -3.08 -12.36 -1.99
N TYR A 21 -4.15 -12.77 -1.31
CA TYR A 21 -4.52 -12.13 -0.05
C TYR A 21 -3.42 -12.27 1.00
N SER A 22 -2.81 -13.45 1.11
CA SER A 22 -1.67 -13.65 2.02
C SER A 22 -0.45 -12.83 1.62
N GLY A 23 -0.21 -12.66 0.32
CA GLY A 23 0.88 -11.83 -0.19
C GLY A 23 0.68 -10.35 0.13
N PHE A 24 -0.54 -9.85 -0.02
CA PHE A 24 -0.86 -8.47 0.33
C PHE A 24 -0.73 -8.23 1.83
N ALA A 25 -1.19 -9.19 2.65
CA ALA A 25 -1.02 -9.10 4.10
C ALA A 25 0.46 -9.05 4.49
N ALA A 26 1.29 -9.88 3.87
CA ALA A 26 2.74 -9.87 4.11
C ALA A 26 3.36 -8.53 3.68
N PHE A 27 2.94 -7.99 2.56
CA PHE A 27 3.40 -6.70 2.06
C PHE A 27 3.06 -5.57 3.05
N ARG A 28 1.82 -5.54 3.54
CA ARG A 28 1.40 -4.54 4.53
C ARG A 28 2.20 -4.66 5.83
N ARG A 29 2.48 -5.88 6.30
CA ARG A 29 3.31 -6.09 7.48
C ARG A 29 4.72 -5.52 7.28
N GLN A 30 5.28 -5.70 6.08
CA GLN A 30 6.60 -5.17 5.75
C GLN A 30 6.60 -3.63 5.72
N LEU A 31 5.54 -3.03 5.15
CA LEU A 31 5.38 -1.57 5.16
C LEU A 31 5.22 -1.03 6.58
N ALA A 32 4.41 -1.68 7.40
CA ALA A 32 4.21 -1.29 8.80
C ALA A 32 5.53 -1.32 9.56
N ARG A 33 6.33 -2.35 9.34
CA ARG A 33 7.66 -2.48 9.95
C ARG A 33 8.58 -1.33 9.55
N ALA A 34 8.53 -0.92 8.28
CA ALA A 34 9.30 0.23 7.80
C ALA A 34 8.87 1.53 8.47
N GLU A 35 7.60 1.62 8.90
CA GLU A 35 7.07 2.77 9.61
C GLU A 35 7.22 2.66 11.13
N GLY A 36 7.91 1.62 11.62
CA GLY A 36 8.19 1.45 13.03
C GLY A 36 7.02 0.93 13.85
N LEU A 37 6.03 0.29 13.22
CA LEU A 37 4.89 -0.30 13.90
C LEU A 37 4.73 -1.77 13.57
N THR A 38 4.02 -2.49 14.45
CA THR A 38 3.72 -3.91 14.24
C THR A 38 2.23 -4.02 13.91
N LEU A 39 1.91 -4.47 12.71
CA LEU A 39 0.53 -4.46 12.20
C LEU A 39 -0.41 -5.29 13.08
N CYS A 40 0.04 -6.45 13.58
CA CYS A 40 -0.80 -7.33 14.41
C CYS A 40 -1.14 -6.74 15.78
N GLU A 41 -0.49 -5.67 16.20
CA GLU A 41 -0.82 -4.95 17.43
C GLU A 41 -1.90 -3.88 17.21
N MET A 42 -2.21 -3.57 15.95
CA MET A 42 -3.14 -2.51 15.60
C MET A 42 -4.58 -2.98 15.65
N TRP A 43 -5.47 -2.06 16.01
CA TRP A 43 -6.91 -2.34 16.02
C TRP A 43 -7.37 -2.78 14.63
N GLY A 44 -8.14 -3.85 14.58
CA GLY A 44 -8.60 -4.46 13.34
C GLY A 44 -7.69 -5.57 12.82
N PHE A 45 -6.49 -5.75 13.41
CA PHE A 45 -5.51 -6.77 12.99
C PHE A 45 -5.14 -7.72 14.12
N GLY A 46 -6.02 -7.83 15.11
CA GLY A 46 -5.81 -8.72 16.25
C GLY A 46 -5.29 -8.02 17.51
N GLY A 47 -4.97 -6.74 17.42
CA GLY A 47 -4.50 -5.93 18.54
C GLY A 47 -5.51 -4.88 18.96
N GLU A 48 -5.12 -4.07 19.92
CA GLU A 48 -5.98 -3.02 20.49
C GLU A 48 -5.41 -1.61 20.33
N ARG A 49 -4.22 -1.49 19.75
CA ARG A 49 -3.58 -0.18 19.58
C ARG A 49 -4.37 0.66 18.57
N PRO A 50 -4.87 1.85 18.94
CA PRO A 50 -5.62 2.69 18.00
C PRO A 50 -4.70 3.28 16.93
N TRP A 51 -5.21 3.44 15.73
CA TRP A 51 -4.48 4.04 14.62
C TRP A 51 -4.08 5.50 14.89
N SER A 52 -4.78 6.17 15.80
CA SER A 52 -4.44 7.53 16.22
C SER A 52 -3.12 7.62 16.98
N ASP A 53 -2.60 6.49 17.49
CA ASP A 53 -1.30 6.44 18.19
C ASP A 53 -0.12 6.47 17.22
N VAL A 54 -0.34 6.25 15.94
CA VAL A 54 0.71 6.24 14.93
C VAL A 54 0.53 7.42 13.99
N SER A 55 1.65 7.96 13.53
CA SER A 55 1.67 9.08 12.59
C SER A 55 2.34 8.60 11.31
N THR A 56 1.54 8.06 10.39
CA THR A 56 2.03 7.61 9.10
C THR A 56 1.07 8.01 7.99
N SER A 57 1.62 8.51 6.89
CA SER A 57 0.84 8.81 5.70
C SER A 57 0.37 7.54 4.98
N LEU A 58 0.88 6.36 5.36
CA LEU A 58 0.46 5.07 4.80
C LEU A 58 -0.78 4.49 5.47
N ALA A 59 -1.33 5.14 6.51
CA ALA A 59 -2.50 4.65 7.23
C ALA A 59 -3.67 4.27 6.30
N PRO A 60 -4.03 5.06 5.28
CA PRO A 60 -5.12 4.67 4.37
C PRO A 60 -4.88 3.36 3.64
N LEU A 61 -3.63 2.99 3.43
CA LEU A 61 -3.26 1.71 2.80
C LEU A 61 -3.17 0.59 3.83
N LEU A 62 -2.67 0.88 5.04
CA LEU A 62 -2.43 -0.11 6.08
C LEU A 62 -3.68 -0.44 6.89
N ASP A 63 -4.51 0.55 7.19
CA ASP A 63 -5.72 0.39 8.00
C ASP A 63 -6.88 -0.17 7.16
N ARG A 64 -6.70 -1.40 6.69
CA ARG A 64 -7.67 -2.12 5.88
C ARG A 64 -7.74 -3.56 6.36
N PRO A 65 -8.43 -3.81 7.50
CA PRO A 65 -8.58 -5.17 8.01
C PRO A 65 -9.39 -6.06 7.07
N ASP A 66 -10.28 -5.47 6.28
CA ASP A 66 -11.00 -6.16 5.21
C ASP A 66 -10.33 -5.82 3.87
N ASP A 67 -9.75 -6.82 3.21
CA ASP A 67 -9.03 -6.66 1.94
C ASP A 67 -9.97 -6.55 0.74
N GLY A 68 -11.26 -6.70 0.94
CA GLY A 68 -12.23 -6.84 -0.15
C GLY A 68 -12.83 -5.52 -0.60
N GLY A 69 -12.24 -4.90 -1.61
CA GLY A 69 -12.81 -3.72 -2.25
C GLY A 69 -12.45 -2.40 -1.58
N GLY A 70 -13.07 -1.32 -2.02
CA GLY A 70 -12.79 0.04 -1.56
C GLY A 70 -11.91 0.81 -2.52
N GLU A 71 -11.50 2.00 -2.08
CA GLU A 71 -10.75 2.93 -2.91
C GLU A 71 -9.94 3.89 -2.05
N LEU A 72 -8.90 4.47 -2.66
CA LEU A 72 -8.19 5.63 -2.13
C LEU A 72 -8.43 6.80 -3.06
N SER A 73 -8.77 7.97 -2.50
CA SER A 73 -8.94 9.18 -3.29
C SER A 73 -7.62 9.64 -3.91
N PRO A 74 -7.64 10.46 -4.98
CA PRO A 74 -6.41 11.05 -5.50
C PRO A 74 -5.61 11.82 -4.45
N THR A 75 -6.29 12.48 -3.51
CA THR A 75 -5.64 13.20 -2.42
C THR A 75 -4.91 12.24 -1.48
N GLU A 76 -5.53 11.11 -1.13
CA GLU A 76 -4.88 10.08 -0.32
C GLU A 76 -3.69 9.45 -1.05
N CYS A 77 -3.83 9.19 -2.36
CA CYS A 77 -2.71 8.70 -3.18
C CYS A 77 -1.54 9.67 -3.16
N ALA A 78 -1.82 10.96 -3.31
CA ALA A 78 -0.78 12.01 -3.27
C ALA A 78 -0.10 12.08 -1.91
N ALA A 79 -0.86 11.88 -0.82
CA ALA A 79 -0.33 11.95 0.53
C ALA A 79 0.62 10.79 0.86
N LEU A 80 0.30 9.58 0.39
CA LEU A 80 1.12 8.40 0.73
C LEU A 80 2.27 8.14 -0.25
N LEU A 81 2.21 8.67 -1.46
CA LEU A 81 3.20 8.41 -2.50
C LEU A 81 4.64 8.78 -2.09
N PRO A 82 4.93 9.99 -1.54
CA PRO A 82 6.30 10.35 -1.17
C PRO A 82 6.91 9.40 -0.15
N ARG A 83 6.11 8.95 0.83
CA ARG A 83 6.61 8.03 1.85
C ARG A 83 6.89 6.65 1.26
N LEU A 84 6.02 6.17 0.37
CA LEU A 84 6.23 4.89 -0.30
C LEU A 84 7.49 4.93 -1.17
N GLU A 85 7.71 6.03 -1.88
CA GLU A 85 8.94 6.22 -2.67
C GLU A 85 10.19 6.19 -1.80
N ALA A 86 10.14 6.82 -0.63
CA ALA A 86 11.25 6.79 0.33
C ALA A 86 11.51 5.38 0.83
N ILE A 87 10.46 4.61 1.11
CA ILE A 87 10.58 3.21 1.54
C ILE A 87 11.20 2.35 0.43
N VAL A 88 10.79 2.53 -0.82
CA VAL A 88 11.38 1.82 -1.95
C VAL A 88 12.87 2.08 -2.03
N ASN A 89 13.29 3.33 -1.89
CA ASN A 89 14.71 3.69 -1.90
C ASN A 89 15.47 3.05 -0.74
N GLN A 90 14.87 3.03 0.45
CA GLN A 90 15.45 2.38 1.62
C GLN A 90 15.61 0.88 1.41
N TRP A 91 14.56 0.21 0.93
CA TRP A 91 14.56 -1.24 0.72
C TRP A 91 15.56 -1.66 -0.38
N SER A 92 15.78 -0.81 -1.37
CA SER A 92 16.72 -1.12 -2.45
C SER A 92 18.16 -1.27 -1.95
N SER A 93 18.50 -0.68 -0.80
CA SER A 93 19.82 -0.79 -0.18
C SER A 93 19.87 -1.81 0.95
N GLU A 94 18.73 -2.41 1.32
CA GLU A 94 18.67 -3.42 2.38
C GLU A 94 18.76 -4.82 1.78
N THR A 95 19.34 -5.76 2.52
CA THR A 95 19.52 -7.15 2.07
C THR A 95 18.54 -8.10 2.73
N ASP A 96 17.83 -7.67 3.77
CA ASP A 96 16.88 -8.50 4.52
C ASP A 96 15.42 -8.34 4.06
N VAL A 97 15.15 -7.46 3.10
CA VAL A 97 13.81 -7.28 2.53
C VAL A 97 13.66 -8.19 1.32
N PRO A 98 12.66 -9.08 1.28
CA PRO A 98 12.43 -9.92 0.11
C PRO A 98 12.21 -9.10 -1.16
N GLN A 99 12.82 -9.50 -2.26
CA GLN A 99 12.75 -8.79 -3.54
C GLN A 99 11.30 -8.64 -4.02
N VAL A 100 10.43 -9.60 -3.72
CA VAL A 100 9.01 -9.55 -4.09
C VAL A 100 8.32 -8.31 -3.51
N HIS A 101 8.68 -7.90 -2.30
CA HIS A 101 8.13 -6.70 -1.67
C HIS A 101 8.67 -5.41 -2.31
N ILE A 102 9.94 -5.41 -2.68
CA ILE A 102 10.56 -4.28 -3.37
C ILE A 102 9.89 -4.08 -4.74
N ASP A 103 9.75 -5.15 -5.51
CA ASP A 103 9.12 -5.11 -6.83
C ASP A 103 7.66 -4.64 -6.73
N ALA A 104 6.91 -5.14 -5.75
CA ALA A 104 5.52 -4.75 -5.52
C ALA A 104 5.42 -3.27 -5.14
N ALA A 105 6.29 -2.79 -4.27
CA ALA A 105 6.32 -1.39 -3.86
C ALA A 105 6.66 -0.47 -5.04
N GLN A 106 7.62 -0.86 -5.88
CA GLN A 106 7.97 -0.10 -7.10
C GLN A 106 6.78 -0.03 -8.06
N GLN A 107 6.11 -1.15 -8.29
CA GLN A 107 4.94 -1.17 -9.17
C GLN A 107 3.80 -0.32 -8.59
N LEU A 108 3.60 -0.37 -7.27
CA LEU A 108 2.57 0.43 -6.62
C LEU A 108 2.86 1.93 -6.75
N THR A 109 4.13 2.35 -6.69
CA THR A 109 4.47 3.77 -6.92
C THR A 109 4.12 4.20 -8.34
N VAL A 110 4.31 3.34 -9.34
CA VAL A 110 3.93 3.62 -10.73
C VAL A 110 2.42 3.84 -10.82
N VAL A 111 1.63 2.96 -10.21
CA VAL A 111 0.17 3.05 -10.20
C VAL A 111 -0.30 4.32 -9.49
N LEU A 112 0.29 4.62 -8.33
CA LEU A 112 -0.07 5.82 -7.56
C LEU A 112 0.26 7.11 -8.30
N ARG A 113 1.41 7.17 -8.99
CA ARG A 113 1.78 8.33 -9.81
C ARG A 113 0.74 8.59 -10.91
N LEU A 114 0.27 7.52 -11.53
CA LEU A 114 -0.78 7.64 -12.55
C LEU A 114 -2.07 8.16 -11.94
N CYS A 115 -2.49 7.63 -10.77
CA CYS A 115 -3.69 8.10 -10.08
C CYS A 115 -3.60 9.60 -9.77
N VAL A 116 -2.47 10.06 -9.28
CA VAL A 116 -2.25 11.47 -8.96
C VAL A 116 -2.27 12.32 -10.24
N ALA A 117 -1.55 11.89 -11.28
CA ALA A 117 -1.43 12.65 -12.53
C ALA A 117 -2.76 12.75 -13.26
N ALA A 118 -3.57 11.70 -13.25
CA ALA A 118 -4.86 11.66 -13.93
C ALA A 118 -6.02 12.12 -13.03
N ASP A 119 -5.76 12.40 -11.75
CA ASP A 119 -6.76 12.78 -10.76
C ASP A 119 -7.87 11.73 -10.66
N VAL A 120 -7.49 10.48 -10.53
CA VAL A 120 -8.40 9.35 -10.40
C VAL A 120 -8.10 8.57 -9.11
N GLU A 121 -9.10 7.79 -8.68
CA GLU A 121 -8.99 6.96 -7.49
C GLU A 121 -8.14 5.72 -7.74
N LEU A 122 -7.54 5.18 -6.67
CA LEU A 122 -6.96 3.85 -6.68
C LEU A 122 -8.04 2.87 -6.22
N LEU A 123 -8.37 1.92 -7.05
CA LEU A 123 -9.41 0.93 -6.76
C LEU A 123 -8.79 -0.39 -6.29
N PHE A 124 -9.48 -1.02 -5.34
CA PHE A 124 -9.10 -2.32 -4.76
C PHE A 124 -10.13 -3.35 -5.19
N MET A 125 -9.71 -4.36 -5.89
CA MET A 125 -10.60 -5.46 -6.32
C MET A 125 -9.94 -6.82 -6.02
#